data_10e42b1b2f1a0d45d733079e2e26baea
#
_entry.id   10e42b1b2f1a0d45d733079e2e26baea
#
_cell.length_a   1.000
_cell.length_b   1.000
_cell.length_c   1.000
_cell.angle_alpha   90.00
_cell.angle_beta   90.00
_cell.angle_gamma   90.00
#
_symmetry.space_group_name_H-M   'P 1'
#
loop_
_entity.id
_entity.type
_entity.pdbx_description
1 polymer ?
#
loop_
_entity_poly.entity_id
_entity_poly.type
_entity_poly.pdbx_seq_one_letter_code
_entity_poly.pdbx_strand_id
1 'polypeptide(L)'
;PVSAESGSKVYTHDGYTVEYTIKNEWTGNQNIEVTITNTGDDVLSGWAMGYNAFGEIGGLWNAKIYGHQGTEYILSSAGYNDELAPGQSTNFGYTLTGDKFKIPQNIVNCAERVDITEGYNVYYNVTADFVDTYQAEMIIENTSDTDITAWQLSFDGNVSIDNLWNGKLLENNSGSFKVKNAENNSVIAAGGS
;
A
#
# COMPACT_ATOMS: atom_id res chain seq x y z
N PRO A 1 26.19 -26.73 0.33
CA PRO A 1 25.02 -26.13 -0.26
C PRO A 1 23.92 -26.18 0.79
N VAL A 2 23.57 -25.01 1.33
CA VAL A 2 22.44 -24.87 2.23
C VAL A 2 21.21 -24.93 1.33
N SER A 3 20.37 -25.92 1.54
CA SER A 3 19.10 -26.05 0.85
C SER A 3 18.26 -24.81 1.18
N ALA A 4 17.81 -24.11 0.17
CA ALA A 4 16.86 -23.03 0.30
C ALA A 4 15.61 -23.56 1.00
N GLU A 5 15.20 -22.96 2.10
CA GLU A 5 13.86 -23.16 2.62
C GLU A 5 12.89 -22.48 1.66
N SER A 6 12.41 -23.24 0.67
CA SER A 6 11.22 -22.84 -0.08
C SER A 6 10.07 -22.83 0.91
N GLY A 7 9.64 -21.62 1.32
CA GLY A 7 8.58 -21.43 2.30
C GLY A 7 7.41 -20.71 1.67
N SER A 8 6.21 -21.12 2.02
CA SER A 8 4.99 -20.37 1.77
C SER A 8 4.31 -20.06 3.09
N LYS A 9 3.72 -18.87 3.20
CA LYS A 9 2.92 -18.46 4.35
C LYS A 9 1.69 -17.69 3.90
N VAL A 10 0.54 -18.12 4.40
CA VAL A 10 -0.75 -17.48 4.14
C VAL A 10 -1.16 -16.63 5.33
N TYR A 11 -1.61 -15.43 5.05
CA TYR A 11 -2.23 -14.52 6.01
C TYR A 11 -3.69 -14.35 5.63
N THR A 12 -4.56 -14.57 6.60
CA THR A 12 -6.01 -14.46 6.42
C THR A 12 -6.50 -13.16 7.04
N HIS A 13 -7.20 -12.39 6.25
CA HIS A 13 -7.87 -11.15 6.62
C HIS A 13 -9.38 -11.28 6.39
N ASP A 14 -10.14 -10.31 6.86
CA ASP A 14 -11.57 -10.24 6.56
C ASP A 14 -11.77 -9.93 5.07
N GLY A 15 -12.37 -10.86 4.35
CA GLY A 15 -12.66 -10.75 2.91
C GLY A 15 -11.52 -11.06 1.96
N TYR A 16 -10.30 -11.35 2.41
CA TYR A 16 -9.20 -11.74 1.51
C TYR A 16 -8.09 -12.52 2.21
N THR A 17 -7.27 -13.22 1.42
CA THR A 17 -6.02 -13.83 1.88
C THR A 17 -4.83 -13.33 1.09
N VAL A 18 -3.67 -13.33 1.73
CA VAL A 18 -2.39 -13.03 1.09
C VAL A 18 -1.43 -14.18 1.34
N GLU A 19 -0.91 -14.78 0.28
CA GLU A 19 0.09 -15.84 0.35
C GLU A 19 1.43 -15.32 -0.14
N TYR A 20 2.46 -15.45 0.69
CA TYR A 20 3.85 -15.22 0.34
C TYR A 20 4.54 -16.53 0.02
N THR A 21 5.23 -16.58 -1.10
CA THR A 21 6.01 -17.75 -1.52
C THR A 21 7.43 -17.34 -1.91
N ILE A 22 8.43 -17.95 -1.27
CA ILE A 22 9.81 -17.85 -1.74
C ILE A 22 9.98 -18.87 -2.86
N LYS A 23 10.08 -18.40 -4.10
CA LYS A 23 10.20 -19.25 -5.30
C LYS A 23 11.61 -19.75 -5.51
N ASN A 24 12.60 -18.88 -5.31
CA ASN A 24 14.00 -19.18 -5.48
C ASN A 24 14.83 -18.32 -4.52
N GLU A 25 15.98 -18.87 -4.13
CA GLU A 25 16.95 -18.17 -3.30
C GLU A 25 18.37 -18.43 -3.84
N TRP A 26 19.17 -17.37 -3.92
CA TRP A 26 20.59 -17.44 -4.24
C TRP A 26 21.34 -16.37 -3.45
N THR A 27 22.67 -16.41 -3.44
CA THR A 27 23.49 -15.54 -2.60
C THR A 27 23.03 -14.07 -2.67
N GLY A 28 22.54 -13.56 -1.54
CA GLY A 28 22.11 -12.18 -1.39
C GLY A 28 20.81 -11.80 -2.07
N ASN A 29 20.05 -12.77 -2.63
CA ASN A 29 18.79 -12.46 -3.32
C ASN A 29 17.74 -13.56 -3.15
N GLN A 30 16.46 -13.16 -3.28
CA GLN A 30 15.31 -14.07 -3.34
C GLN A 30 14.31 -13.60 -4.40
N ASN A 31 13.65 -14.54 -5.05
CA ASN A 31 12.41 -14.27 -5.79
C ASN A 31 11.22 -14.57 -4.89
N ILE A 32 10.42 -13.55 -4.66
CA ILE A 32 9.19 -13.61 -3.89
C ILE A 32 8.00 -13.51 -4.84
N GLU A 33 7.02 -14.36 -4.64
CA GLU A 33 5.70 -14.25 -5.26
C GLU A 33 4.65 -14.04 -4.17
N VAL A 34 3.77 -13.11 -4.40
CA VAL A 34 2.66 -12.79 -3.50
C VAL A 34 1.35 -13.00 -4.25
N THR A 35 0.46 -13.81 -3.67
CA THR A 35 -0.87 -14.05 -4.23
C THR A 35 -1.91 -13.45 -3.31
N ILE A 36 -2.78 -12.61 -3.86
CA ILE A 36 -3.93 -12.04 -3.18
C ILE A 36 -5.17 -12.76 -3.69
N THR A 37 -5.98 -13.29 -2.79
CA THR A 37 -7.25 -13.94 -3.12
C THR A 37 -8.39 -13.23 -2.42
N ASN A 38 -9.38 -12.81 -3.19
CA ASN A 38 -10.64 -12.31 -2.65
C ASN A 38 -11.45 -13.49 -2.10
N THR A 39 -11.66 -13.53 -0.78
CA THR A 39 -12.48 -14.54 -0.08
C THR A 39 -13.80 -13.97 0.42
N GLY A 40 -14.07 -12.69 0.14
CA GLY A 40 -15.33 -12.02 0.46
C GLY A 40 -16.39 -12.22 -0.63
N ASP A 41 -17.55 -11.67 -0.37
CA ASP A 41 -18.72 -11.74 -1.27
C ASP A 41 -18.78 -10.57 -2.27
N ASP A 42 -18.03 -9.50 -2.01
CA ASP A 42 -17.97 -8.30 -2.85
C ASP A 42 -16.70 -8.28 -3.71
N VAL A 43 -16.71 -7.47 -4.79
CA VAL A 43 -15.51 -7.25 -5.62
C VAL A 43 -14.46 -6.50 -4.80
N LEU A 44 -13.27 -7.07 -4.70
CA LEU A 44 -12.09 -6.38 -4.19
C LEU A 44 -11.47 -5.57 -5.32
N SER A 45 -11.45 -4.25 -5.22
CA SER A 45 -10.86 -3.39 -6.24
C SER A 45 -9.78 -2.48 -5.68
N GLY A 46 -8.80 -2.11 -6.52
CA GLY A 46 -7.73 -1.18 -6.17
C GLY A 46 -6.82 -1.66 -5.04
N TRP A 47 -6.40 -2.92 -5.02
CA TRP A 47 -5.57 -3.43 -3.94
C TRP A 47 -4.21 -2.73 -3.85
N ALA A 48 -3.79 -2.47 -2.62
CA ALA A 48 -2.45 -2.04 -2.27
C ALA A 48 -1.98 -2.78 -1.01
N MET A 49 -0.69 -3.00 -0.86
CA MET A 49 -0.10 -3.73 0.26
C MET A 49 1.09 -2.99 0.82
N GLY A 50 1.09 -2.76 2.15
CA GLY A 50 2.24 -2.25 2.89
C GLY A 50 2.93 -3.35 3.70
N TYR A 51 4.24 -3.42 3.66
CA TYR A 51 5.02 -4.34 4.48
C TYR A 51 6.51 -4.01 4.50
N ASN A 52 7.18 -4.49 5.52
CA ASN A 52 8.64 -4.44 5.56
C ASN A 52 9.23 -5.60 4.76
N ALA A 53 9.91 -5.29 3.66
CA ALA A 53 10.56 -6.27 2.82
C ALA A 53 11.91 -6.78 3.40
N PHE A 54 12.47 -6.08 4.39
CA PHE A 54 13.80 -6.36 4.96
C PHE A 54 14.95 -6.33 3.95
N GLY A 55 14.75 -5.67 2.82
CA GLY A 55 15.73 -5.54 1.76
C GLY A 55 15.22 -4.63 0.65
N GLU A 56 15.99 -4.53 -0.42
CA GLU A 56 15.65 -3.71 -1.59
C GLU A 56 14.82 -4.52 -2.59
N ILE A 57 13.67 -4.00 -3.00
CA ILE A 57 12.82 -4.60 -4.02
C ILE A 57 13.30 -4.16 -5.41
N GLY A 58 13.67 -5.14 -6.23
CA GLY A 58 13.96 -4.97 -7.65
C GLY A 58 13.14 -5.94 -8.51
N GLY A 59 13.20 -5.80 -9.81
CA GLY A 59 12.56 -6.73 -10.75
C GLY A 59 11.07 -6.98 -10.48
N LEU A 60 10.34 -5.94 -10.08
CA LEU A 60 8.91 -6.02 -9.75
C LEU A 60 8.06 -6.29 -10.99
N TRP A 61 7.11 -7.24 -10.91
CA TRP A 61 6.13 -7.54 -11.96
C TRP A 61 4.72 -7.64 -11.41
N ASN A 62 3.74 -7.30 -12.22
CA ASN A 62 2.30 -7.27 -11.90
C ASN A 62 1.91 -6.38 -10.72
N ALA A 63 2.78 -5.46 -10.33
CA ALA A 63 2.53 -4.44 -9.31
C ALA A 63 3.35 -3.17 -9.60
N LYS A 64 3.05 -2.11 -8.89
CA LYS A 64 3.81 -0.86 -8.88
C LYS A 64 4.29 -0.57 -7.46
N ILE A 65 5.50 -0.02 -7.31
CA ILE A 65 5.90 0.60 -6.06
C ILE A 65 5.12 1.90 -5.96
N TYR A 66 4.25 1.95 -4.97
CA TYR A 66 3.39 3.09 -4.69
C TYR A 66 4.11 4.10 -3.78
N GLY A 67 4.87 3.59 -2.82
CA GLY A 67 5.75 4.33 -1.95
C GLY A 67 6.72 3.39 -1.25
N HIS A 68 7.86 3.92 -0.78
CA HIS A 68 8.75 3.16 0.09
C HIS A 68 9.57 4.10 0.97
N GLN A 69 9.93 3.60 2.15
CA GLN A 69 10.84 4.24 3.08
C GLN A 69 11.79 3.18 3.65
N GLY A 70 13.07 3.29 3.32
CA GLY A 70 14.03 2.27 3.69
C GLY A 70 13.59 0.89 3.15
N THR A 71 13.31 -0.04 4.04
CA THR A 71 12.85 -1.40 3.70
C THR A 71 11.33 -1.58 3.77
N GLU A 72 10.59 -0.54 4.09
CA GLU A 72 9.13 -0.55 4.09
C GLU A 72 8.61 -0.10 2.73
N TYR A 73 7.73 -0.90 2.15
CA TYR A 73 7.16 -0.69 0.83
C TYR A 73 5.64 -0.68 0.86
N ILE A 74 5.06 0.12 0.00
CA ILE A 74 3.66 0.03 -0.39
C ILE A 74 3.65 -0.36 -1.87
N LEU A 75 3.09 -1.52 -2.16
CA LEU A 75 2.90 -2.02 -3.51
C LEU A 75 1.42 -1.98 -3.87
N SER A 76 1.12 -1.54 -5.08
CA SER A 76 -0.26 -1.47 -5.58
C SER A 76 -0.42 -2.28 -6.87
N SER A 77 -1.66 -2.44 -7.29
CA SER A 77 -2.00 -3.09 -8.56
C SER A 77 -1.26 -2.45 -9.74
N ALA A 78 -1.05 -3.21 -10.78
CA ALA A 78 -0.51 -2.70 -12.05
C ALA A 78 -1.56 -1.95 -12.89
N GLY A 79 -2.82 -1.92 -12.45
CA GLY A 79 -3.97 -1.31 -13.08
C GLY A 79 -4.86 -2.31 -13.80
N TYR A 80 -4.31 -3.28 -14.52
CA TYR A 80 -5.09 -4.33 -15.22
C TYR A 80 -5.53 -5.49 -14.29
N ASN A 81 -5.01 -5.56 -13.09
CA ASN A 81 -5.22 -6.61 -12.11
C ASN A 81 -5.73 -6.07 -10.76
N ASP A 82 -6.39 -4.94 -10.76
CA ASP A 82 -6.87 -4.26 -9.57
C ASP A 82 -8.27 -4.72 -9.12
N GLU A 83 -9.05 -5.35 -9.99
CA GLU A 83 -10.36 -5.89 -9.66
C GLU A 83 -10.30 -7.41 -9.49
N LEU A 84 -10.76 -7.90 -8.34
CA LEU A 84 -10.88 -9.32 -8.04
C LEU A 84 -12.32 -9.62 -7.62
N ALA A 85 -13.06 -10.30 -8.47
CA ALA A 85 -14.39 -10.82 -8.09
C ALA A 85 -14.27 -11.84 -6.95
N PRO A 86 -15.35 -12.14 -6.22
CA PRO A 86 -15.38 -13.19 -5.22
C PRO A 86 -14.74 -14.50 -5.71
N GLY A 87 -13.79 -15.03 -4.94
CA GLY A 87 -13.03 -16.23 -5.27
C GLY A 87 -11.91 -16.05 -6.29
N GLN A 88 -11.73 -14.88 -6.87
CA GLN A 88 -10.62 -14.60 -7.79
C GLN A 88 -9.33 -14.26 -7.05
N SER A 89 -8.20 -14.52 -7.74
CA SER A 89 -6.86 -14.21 -7.25
C SER A 89 -6.07 -13.45 -8.29
N THR A 90 -5.13 -12.63 -7.82
CA THR A 90 -4.05 -12.07 -8.61
C THR A 90 -2.72 -12.38 -7.94
N ASN A 91 -1.64 -12.34 -8.71
CA ASN A 91 -0.30 -12.45 -8.16
C ASN A 91 0.60 -11.36 -8.71
N PHE A 92 1.56 -11.00 -7.90
CA PHE A 92 2.71 -10.18 -8.29
C PHE A 92 3.96 -10.78 -7.67
N GLY A 93 5.11 -10.31 -8.08
CA GLY A 93 6.33 -10.74 -7.45
C GLY A 93 7.48 -9.82 -7.74
N TYR A 94 8.57 -10.06 -7.05
CA TYR A 94 9.76 -9.23 -7.10
C TYR A 94 11.02 -10.00 -6.72
N THR A 95 12.15 -9.45 -7.09
CA THR A 95 13.46 -9.87 -6.57
C THR A 95 13.78 -9.01 -5.36
N LEU A 96 14.05 -9.64 -4.23
CA LEU A 96 14.52 -8.99 -3.02
C LEU A 96 16.03 -9.14 -2.90
N THR A 97 16.73 -8.04 -2.64
CA THR A 97 18.19 -8.01 -2.42
C THR A 97 18.50 -7.62 -0.98
N GLY A 98 19.29 -8.41 -0.27
CA GLY A 98 19.69 -8.15 1.13
C GLY A 98 20.40 -9.35 1.76
N ASP A 99 20.79 -9.21 3.03
CA ASP A 99 21.62 -10.22 3.71
C ASP A 99 20.82 -11.29 4.46
N LYS A 100 19.57 -11.02 4.84
CA LYS A 100 18.75 -11.93 5.63
C LYS A 100 17.29 -11.80 5.24
N PHE A 101 16.87 -12.67 4.38
CA PHE A 101 15.49 -12.70 3.92
C PHE A 101 14.62 -13.55 4.83
N LYS A 102 13.51 -12.98 5.22
CA LYS A 102 12.45 -13.69 5.93
C LYS A 102 11.13 -13.37 5.28
N ILE A 103 10.25 -14.34 5.21
CA ILE A 103 8.84 -14.05 4.93
C ILE A 103 8.38 -13.07 6.01
N PRO A 104 7.79 -11.92 5.63
CA PRO A 104 7.33 -10.94 6.59
C PRO A 104 6.49 -11.59 7.69
N GLN A 105 6.87 -11.38 8.95
CA GLN A 105 6.13 -11.96 10.09
C GLN A 105 4.81 -11.23 10.32
N ASN A 106 4.78 -9.95 9.96
CA ASN A 106 3.61 -9.10 10.00
C ASN A 106 3.48 -8.44 8.63
N ILE A 107 2.53 -8.87 7.82
CA ILE A 107 1.98 -7.98 6.82
C ILE A 107 1.20 -6.96 7.64
N VAL A 108 1.76 -5.78 7.76
CA VAL A 108 0.99 -4.62 8.16
C VAL A 108 -0.13 -4.55 7.12
N ASN A 109 -1.38 -4.63 7.56
CA ASN A 109 -2.61 -4.62 6.76
C ASN A 109 -2.35 -4.06 5.39
N CYS A 110 -2.76 -4.84 4.34
CA CYS A 110 -2.78 -4.29 2.98
C CYS A 110 -3.02 -2.83 3.09
N ALA A 111 -1.98 -2.04 2.84
CA ALA A 111 -1.87 -0.65 3.17
C ALA A 111 -3.25 -0.18 3.47
N GLU A 112 -3.55 0.02 4.76
CA GLU A 112 -4.90 0.36 5.09
C GLU A 112 -5.47 0.97 3.88
N ARG A 113 -6.18 0.12 3.16
CA ARG A 113 -6.75 0.42 1.91
C ARG A 113 -7.23 1.80 2.09
N VAL A 114 -6.43 2.75 1.64
CA VAL A 114 -6.79 4.10 1.84
C VAL A 114 -8.11 4.13 1.16
N ASP A 115 -9.10 3.92 1.91
CA ASP A 115 -10.48 3.62 1.70
C ASP A 115 -10.89 3.69 0.23
N ILE A 116 -11.03 2.54 -0.45
CA ILE A 116 -11.87 2.48 -1.64
C ILE A 116 -13.30 2.49 -1.11
N THR A 117 -13.73 3.65 -0.71
CA THR A 117 -15.13 3.95 -0.55
C THR A 117 -15.69 4.18 -1.94
N GLU A 118 -16.84 3.63 -2.22
CA GLU A 118 -17.57 3.92 -3.44
C GLU A 118 -17.51 5.43 -3.71
N GLY A 119 -16.84 5.82 -4.81
CA GLY A 119 -16.74 7.20 -5.27
C GLY A 119 -15.39 7.90 -5.09
N TYR A 120 -14.39 7.35 -4.41
CA TYR A 120 -13.05 7.94 -4.36
C TYR A 120 -11.94 6.94 -4.05
N ASN A 121 -10.74 7.26 -4.46
CA ASN A 121 -9.50 6.59 -4.04
C ASN A 121 -8.61 7.60 -3.31
N VAL A 122 -7.90 7.16 -2.32
CA VAL A 122 -6.83 7.95 -1.70
C VAL A 122 -5.51 7.22 -1.91
N TYR A 123 -4.49 7.94 -2.27
CA TYR A 123 -3.18 7.40 -2.54
C TYR A 123 -2.15 8.03 -1.61
N TYR A 124 -1.19 7.25 -1.16
CA TYR A 124 -0.06 7.69 -0.36
C TYR A 124 1.24 7.44 -1.10
N ASN A 125 2.05 8.46 -1.25
CA ASN A 125 3.32 8.39 -1.96
C ASN A 125 4.43 9.08 -1.16
N VAL A 126 5.53 8.39 -0.89
CA VAL A 126 6.73 9.01 -0.33
C VAL A 126 7.51 9.65 -1.47
N THR A 127 7.60 10.98 -1.44
CA THR A 127 8.23 11.78 -2.51
C THR A 127 9.70 12.08 -2.26
N ALA A 128 10.14 12.07 -1.00
CA ALA A 128 11.54 12.20 -0.62
C ALA A 128 11.79 11.56 0.73
N ASP A 129 12.95 10.93 0.89
CA ASP A 129 13.39 10.28 2.11
C ASP A 129 14.72 10.87 2.59
N PHE A 130 14.79 11.22 3.87
CA PHE A 130 15.93 11.81 4.54
C PHE A 130 16.27 10.97 5.78
N VAL A 131 17.40 11.21 6.41
CA VAL A 131 17.90 10.37 7.53
C VAL A 131 16.88 10.23 8.69
N ASP A 132 16.20 11.32 9.06
CA ASP A 132 15.28 11.35 10.21
C ASP A 132 13.87 11.81 9.84
N THR A 133 13.64 12.19 8.59
CA THR A 133 12.36 12.72 8.11
C THR A 133 12.10 12.29 6.68
N TYR A 134 10.85 12.28 6.26
CA TYR A 134 10.49 12.06 4.87
C TYR A 134 9.36 13.01 4.44
N GLN A 135 9.22 13.19 3.16
CA GLN A 135 8.08 13.87 2.57
C GLN A 135 7.15 12.85 1.95
N ALA A 136 5.88 13.00 2.24
CA ALA A 136 4.84 12.17 1.64
C ALA A 136 3.71 13.03 1.11
N GLU A 137 3.07 12.53 0.10
CA GLU A 137 1.92 13.12 -0.57
C GLU A 137 0.74 12.17 -0.46
N MET A 138 -0.43 12.70 -0.15
CA MET A 138 -1.70 11.98 -0.24
C MET A 138 -2.51 12.58 -1.39
N ILE A 139 -2.93 11.76 -2.33
CA ILE A 139 -3.74 12.16 -3.48
C ILE A 139 -5.12 11.58 -3.27
N ILE A 140 -6.14 12.42 -3.31
CA ILE A 140 -7.54 12.01 -3.28
C ILE A 140 -8.06 12.09 -4.71
N GLU A 141 -8.39 10.94 -5.30
CA GLU A 141 -9.01 10.85 -6.61
C GLU A 141 -10.52 10.64 -6.46
N ASN A 142 -11.29 11.49 -7.10
CA ASN A 142 -12.74 11.33 -7.16
C ASN A 142 -13.09 10.39 -8.32
N THR A 143 -13.54 9.18 -8.02
CA THR A 143 -13.95 8.18 -9.03
C THR A 143 -15.45 8.19 -9.30
N SER A 144 -16.19 9.09 -8.65
CA SER A 144 -17.62 9.24 -8.86
C SER A 144 -17.94 10.20 -10.01
N ASP A 145 -19.21 10.26 -10.39
CA ASP A 145 -19.74 11.20 -11.39
C ASP A 145 -20.23 12.53 -10.79
N THR A 146 -19.98 12.76 -9.49
CA THR A 146 -20.32 13.97 -8.75
C THR A 146 -19.11 14.56 -8.05
N ASP A 147 -19.09 15.89 -7.88
CA ASP A 147 -18.01 16.56 -7.19
C ASP A 147 -17.94 16.18 -5.70
N ILE A 148 -16.76 15.88 -5.20
CA ILE A 148 -16.50 15.79 -3.75
C ILE A 148 -16.28 17.21 -3.24
N THR A 149 -17.01 17.59 -2.20
CA THR A 149 -16.89 18.90 -1.56
C THR A 149 -16.51 18.78 -0.10
N ALA A 150 -15.63 19.67 0.38
CA ALA A 150 -15.23 19.76 1.79
C ALA A 150 -14.69 18.42 2.36
N TRP A 151 -13.72 17.81 1.69
CA TRP A 151 -13.15 16.54 2.09
C TRP A 151 -12.43 16.59 3.44
N GLN A 152 -12.50 15.47 4.15
CA GLN A 152 -11.72 15.19 5.36
C GLN A 152 -11.12 13.79 5.24
N LEU A 153 -9.89 13.65 5.73
CA LEU A 153 -9.14 12.40 5.73
C LEU A 153 -8.68 12.09 7.17
N SER A 154 -8.93 10.88 7.63
CA SER A 154 -8.40 10.37 8.90
C SER A 154 -7.48 9.20 8.62
N PHE A 155 -6.33 9.16 9.28
CA PHE A 155 -5.35 8.08 9.13
C PHE A 155 -4.50 7.94 10.41
N ASP A 156 -3.94 6.77 10.58
CA ASP A 156 -3.02 6.46 11.67
C ASP A 156 -1.59 6.34 11.14
N GLY A 157 -0.62 6.74 11.93
CA GLY A 157 0.79 6.64 11.59
C GLY A 157 1.68 6.83 12.81
N ASN A 158 2.75 6.06 12.92
CA ASN A 158 3.73 6.22 14.00
C ASN A 158 4.77 7.31 13.64
N VAL A 159 4.27 8.49 13.30
CA VAL A 159 5.05 9.63 12.84
C VAL A 159 4.57 10.92 13.53
N SER A 160 5.32 12.01 13.37
CA SER A 160 4.85 13.37 13.63
C SER A 160 4.72 14.13 12.31
N ILE A 161 3.71 14.96 12.20
CA ILE A 161 3.56 15.87 11.06
C ILE A 161 4.14 17.22 11.46
N ASP A 162 5.31 17.56 10.92
CA ASP A 162 5.98 18.85 11.19
C ASP A 162 5.45 19.94 10.27
N ASN A 163 5.18 19.61 9.02
CA ASN A 163 4.64 20.51 8.02
C ASN A 163 3.54 19.82 7.22
N LEU A 164 2.47 20.56 6.96
CA LEU A 164 1.36 20.10 6.12
C LEU A 164 1.02 21.20 5.10
N TRP A 165 1.01 20.85 3.81
CA TRP A 165 0.57 21.74 2.73
C TRP A 165 -0.67 21.18 2.06
N ASN A 166 -1.45 22.02 1.44
CA ASN A 166 -2.73 21.69 0.79
C ASN A 166 -3.77 21.03 1.71
N GLY A 167 -3.59 21.13 3.03
CA GLY A 167 -4.49 20.61 4.03
C GLY A 167 -4.41 21.39 5.34
N LYS A 168 -5.37 21.18 6.21
CA LYS A 168 -5.38 21.72 7.57
C LYS A 168 -5.52 20.57 8.57
N LEU A 169 -4.57 20.46 9.48
CA LEU A 169 -4.60 19.48 10.56
C LEU A 169 -5.72 19.85 11.54
N LEU A 170 -6.67 18.95 11.75
CA LEU A 170 -7.76 19.12 12.71
C LEU A 170 -7.46 18.41 14.04
N GLU A 171 -6.90 17.21 13.95
CA GLU A 171 -6.57 16.37 15.10
C GLU A 171 -5.20 15.75 14.91
N ASN A 172 -4.43 15.69 16.02
CA ASN A 172 -3.14 15.03 16.13
C ASN A 172 -3.07 14.37 17.50
N ASN A 173 -3.54 13.15 17.61
CA ASN A 173 -3.70 12.42 18.86
C ASN A 173 -2.80 11.17 18.87
N SER A 174 -1.53 11.34 19.24
CA SER A 174 -0.61 10.22 19.48
C SER A 174 -0.57 9.18 18.36
N GLY A 175 -0.47 9.64 17.12
CA GLY A 175 -0.41 8.75 15.96
C GLY A 175 -1.71 8.62 15.17
N SER A 176 -2.81 9.24 15.65
CA SER A 176 -4.03 9.37 14.85
C SER A 176 -4.17 10.80 14.36
N PHE A 177 -4.37 10.97 13.07
CA PHE A 177 -4.43 12.26 12.39
C PHE A 177 -5.78 12.45 11.72
N LYS A 178 -6.26 13.69 11.75
CA LYS A 178 -7.40 14.12 10.96
C LYS A 178 -7.04 15.40 10.22
N VAL A 179 -7.16 15.35 8.92
CA VAL A 179 -6.83 16.44 7.99
C VAL A 179 -8.07 16.82 7.22
N LYS A 180 -8.23 18.09 6.91
CA LYS A 180 -9.24 18.57 5.96
C LYS A 180 -8.62 19.37 4.83
N ASN A 181 -9.42 19.65 3.81
CA ASN A 181 -9.06 20.52 2.71
C ASN A 181 -8.52 21.90 3.17
N ALA A 182 -7.62 22.45 2.40
CA ALA A 182 -7.32 23.87 2.40
C ALA A 182 -8.43 24.66 1.66
N GLU A 183 -8.34 26.00 1.66
CA GLU A 183 -9.37 26.84 1.02
C GLU A 183 -9.42 26.68 -0.51
N ASN A 184 -8.27 26.41 -1.11
CA ASN A 184 -8.08 26.33 -2.56
C ASN A 184 -8.38 24.97 -3.19
N ASN A 185 -8.57 23.91 -2.38
CA ASN A 185 -8.78 22.53 -2.84
C ASN A 185 -9.97 21.83 -2.14
N SER A 186 -10.98 22.60 -1.79
CA SER A 186 -12.17 22.09 -1.12
C SER A 186 -13.09 21.29 -2.04
N VAL A 187 -12.92 21.39 -3.34
CA VAL A 187 -13.70 20.68 -4.36
C VAL A 187 -12.77 19.83 -5.20
N ILE A 188 -13.09 18.55 -5.33
CA ILE A 188 -12.48 17.63 -6.28
C ILE A 188 -13.56 17.27 -7.30
N ALA A 189 -13.39 17.75 -8.52
CA ALA A 189 -14.35 17.51 -9.59
C ALA A 189 -14.52 16.00 -9.88
N ALA A 190 -15.66 15.61 -10.42
CA ALA A 190 -15.88 14.25 -10.89
C ALA A 190 -14.75 13.80 -11.83
N GLY A 191 -14.13 12.66 -11.54
CA GLY A 191 -12.96 12.12 -12.26
C GLY A 191 -11.66 12.91 -12.10
N GLY A 192 -11.60 13.86 -11.15
CA GLY A 192 -10.42 14.68 -10.82
C GLY A 192 -9.70 14.23 -9.55
N SER A 193 -8.58 14.88 -9.23
CA SER A 193 -7.79 14.66 -8.01
C SER A 193 -7.26 15.98 -7.44
#